data_e77d3f56884924a77c9066cba0e623d4
#
_entry.id   e77d3f56884924a77c9066cba0e623d4
#
_cell.length_a   1.000
_cell.length_b   1.000
_cell.length_c   1.000
_cell.angle_alpha   90.00
_cell.angle_beta   90.00
_cell.angle_gamma   90.00
#
_symmetry.space_group_name_H-M   'P 1'
#
loop_
_entity.id
_entity.type
_entity.pdbx_description
1 polymer ?
#
loop_
_entity_poly.entity_id
_entity_poly.type
_entity_poly.pdbx_seq_one_letter_code
_entity_poly.pdbx_strand_id
1 'polypeptide(L)'
;SLIETSLTDEWVRNKFENKNATIRVGTLFSGIGAIEHALERLKLKTEIVFAGDIDPFVKKAYFSNYDISEKSWHDDVQDFSAKKYKYKVDLLVGGSPCQSFSMAGKRGGMEDTRGTLFYDFARVIKECKPKIFIFENVRGLLNHDKGNTWKVIHDVFNELGYSINTKILNSCDYGIPQSRNRIFV
;
A
#
# COMPACT_ATOMS: atom_id res chain seq x y z
N SER A 1 -8.23 10.63 26.02
CA SER A 1 -8.19 9.24 26.46
C SER A 1 -8.35 8.22 25.34
N LEU A 2 -8.87 8.59 24.13
CA LEU A 2 -8.93 7.68 22.96
C LEU A 2 -7.54 7.34 22.37
N ILE A 3 -6.58 8.23 22.56
CA ILE A 3 -5.19 8.01 22.13
C ILE A 3 -4.50 6.94 22.99
N GLU A 4 -4.84 6.86 24.27
CA GLU A 4 -4.26 5.86 25.17
C GLU A 4 -4.75 4.45 24.90
N THR A 5 -6.01 4.29 24.45
CA THR A 5 -6.58 2.98 24.12
C THR A 5 -5.97 2.36 22.87
N SER A 6 -5.59 3.16 21.86
CA SER A 6 -4.93 2.65 20.64
C SER A 6 -3.46 2.27 20.89
N LEU A 7 -2.81 2.88 21.88
CA LEU A 7 -1.43 2.58 22.27
C LEU A 7 -1.31 1.35 23.20
N THR A 8 -2.43 0.80 23.65
CA THR A 8 -2.45 -0.38 24.53
C THR A 8 -2.54 -1.72 23.80
N ASP A 9 -2.74 -1.72 22.49
CA ASP A 9 -2.71 -2.93 21.69
C ASP A 9 -1.34 -3.62 21.83
N GLU A 10 -1.32 -4.89 22.23
CA GLU A 10 -0.08 -5.64 22.50
C GLU A 10 0.92 -5.60 21.35
N TRP A 11 0.46 -5.57 20.10
CA TRP A 11 1.33 -5.55 18.94
C TRP A 11 2.12 -4.23 18.79
N VAL A 12 1.59 -3.10 19.27
CA VAL A 12 2.31 -1.81 19.28
C VAL A 12 3.48 -1.84 20.27
N ARG A 13 3.40 -2.70 21.28
CA ARG A 13 4.43 -2.92 22.29
C ARG A 13 5.43 -3.99 21.90
N ASN A 14 5.16 -4.76 20.84
CA ASN A 14 6.08 -5.77 20.35
C ASN A 14 7.40 -5.10 19.96
N LYS A 15 8.44 -5.45 20.67
CA LYS A 15 9.80 -5.01 20.32
C LYS A 15 10.25 -5.84 19.12
N PHE A 16 10.66 -5.18 18.07
CA PHE A 16 11.34 -5.88 16.98
C PHE A 16 12.59 -6.57 17.55
N GLU A 17 12.73 -7.85 17.31
CA GLU A 17 13.87 -8.64 17.77
C GLU A 17 15.19 -8.04 17.27
N ASN A 18 15.21 -7.53 16.07
CA ASN A 18 16.33 -6.84 15.47
C ASN A 18 15.95 -5.41 15.06
N LYS A 19 16.13 -4.46 15.98
CA LYS A 19 15.87 -3.03 15.73
C LYS A 19 16.77 -2.40 14.66
N ASN A 20 17.87 -3.05 14.33
CA ASN A 20 18.84 -2.58 13.35
C ASN A 20 18.62 -3.20 11.96
N ALA A 21 17.67 -4.11 11.82
CA ALA A 21 17.34 -4.67 10.51
C ALA A 21 16.84 -3.57 9.58
N THR A 22 17.38 -3.52 8.36
CA THR A 22 16.90 -2.61 7.33
C THR A 22 15.67 -3.23 6.67
N ILE A 23 14.56 -2.48 6.65
CA ILE A 23 13.32 -2.86 5.98
C ILE A 23 13.39 -2.33 4.53
N ARG A 24 13.34 -3.21 3.56
CA ARG A 24 13.31 -2.85 2.14
C ARG A 24 11.87 -2.57 1.73
N VAL A 25 11.61 -1.31 1.40
CA VAL A 25 10.27 -0.79 1.14
C VAL A 25 10.08 -0.53 -0.35
N GLY A 26 8.99 -1.04 -0.91
CA GLY A 26 8.48 -0.64 -2.21
C GLY A 26 7.16 0.12 -2.04
N THR A 27 6.98 1.23 -2.74
CA THR A 27 5.72 1.96 -2.72
C THR A 27 5.15 2.18 -4.12
N LEU A 28 3.83 2.09 -4.23
CA LEU A 28 3.06 2.37 -5.43
C LEU A 28 2.01 3.42 -5.10
N PHE A 29 1.73 4.32 -6.05
CA PHE A 29 0.87 5.47 -5.78
C PHE A 29 1.41 6.25 -4.59
N SER A 30 2.73 6.48 -4.62
CA SER A 30 3.53 6.89 -3.45
C SER A 30 3.15 8.26 -2.90
N GLY A 31 2.51 9.09 -3.73
CA GLY A 31 2.22 10.45 -3.34
C GLY A 31 3.49 11.18 -2.92
N ILE A 32 3.39 12.00 -1.92
CA ILE A 32 4.52 12.76 -1.37
C ILE A 32 5.34 11.97 -0.31
N GLY A 33 5.12 10.65 -0.18
CA GLY A 33 5.89 9.80 0.74
C GLY A 33 5.32 9.69 2.15
N ALA A 34 4.01 9.60 2.29
CA ALA A 34 3.37 9.50 3.61
C ALA A 34 3.80 8.23 4.38
N ILE A 35 4.03 7.13 3.68
CA ILE A 35 4.45 5.86 4.29
C ILE A 35 5.89 5.94 4.74
N GLU A 36 6.78 6.48 3.90
CA GLU A 36 8.17 6.70 4.20
C GLU A 36 8.31 7.58 5.46
N HIS A 37 7.55 8.67 5.52
CA HIS A 37 7.50 9.54 6.69
C HIS A 37 6.99 8.81 7.95
N ALA A 38 5.97 7.96 7.81
CA ALA A 38 5.47 7.18 8.94
C ALA A 38 6.53 6.22 9.49
N LEU A 39 7.28 5.55 8.61
CA LEU A 39 8.36 4.64 9.00
C LEU A 39 9.53 5.39 9.67
N GLU A 40 9.88 6.57 9.18
CA GLU A 40 10.87 7.46 9.81
C GLU A 40 10.44 7.90 11.22
N ARG A 41 9.17 8.28 11.39
CA ARG A 41 8.61 8.64 12.72
C ARG A 41 8.65 7.47 13.70
N LEU A 42 8.52 6.24 13.21
CA LEU A 42 8.69 5.02 14.01
C LEU A 42 10.17 4.70 14.28
N LYS A 43 11.11 5.48 13.74
CA LYS A 43 12.56 5.28 13.85
C LYS A 43 13.01 3.91 13.34
N LEU A 44 12.33 3.41 12.30
CA LEU A 44 12.69 2.18 11.62
C LEU A 44 13.74 2.49 10.56
N LYS A 45 14.75 1.63 10.46
CA LYS A 45 15.74 1.72 9.40
C LYS A 45 15.14 1.18 8.11
N THR A 46 15.02 2.02 7.10
CA THR A 46 14.40 1.68 5.82
C THR A 46 15.33 1.91 4.65
N GLU A 47 15.10 1.16 3.58
CA GLU A 47 15.68 1.35 2.27
C GLU A 47 14.54 1.36 1.24
N ILE A 48 14.38 2.46 0.51
CA ILE A 48 13.37 2.57 -0.54
C ILE A 48 13.94 1.89 -1.78
N VAL A 49 13.44 0.69 -2.11
CA VAL A 49 13.93 -0.07 -3.26
C VAL A 49 13.25 0.34 -4.57
N PHE A 50 12.02 0.82 -4.49
CA PHE A 50 11.33 1.53 -5.56
C PHE A 50 10.16 2.36 -4.99
N ALA A 51 9.84 3.43 -5.70
CA ALA A 51 8.65 4.25 -5.46
C ALA A 51 8.12 4.78 -6.80
N GLY A 52 6.87 5.23 -6.84
CA GLY A 52 6.35 5.82 -8.05
C GLY A 52 4.95 6.42 -7.92
N ASP A 53 4.74 7.42 -8.76
CA ASP A 53 3.46 8.10 -8.91
C ASP A 53 3.40 8.71 -10.32
N ILE A 54 2.20 8.81 -10.88
CA ILE A 54 2.00 9.33 -12.24
C ILE A 54 2.12 10.87 -12.31
N ASP A 55 1.93 11.55 -11.18
CA ASP A 55 1.95 13.02 -11.12
C ASP A 55 3.40 13.55 -11.05
N PRO A 56 3.86 14.34 -12.05
CA PRO A 56 5.21 14.88 -12.07
C PRO A 56 5.49 15.89 -10.94
N PHE A 57 4.46 16.56 -10.41
CA PHE A 57 4.62 17.46 -9.25
C PHE A 57 4.84 16.65 -7.98
N VAL A 58 4.14 15.52 -7.85
CA VAL A 58 4.33 14.56 -6.76
C VAL A 58 5.75 13.98 -6.81
N LYS A 59 6.22 13.57 -7.99
CA LYS A 59 7.62 13.12 -8.19
C LYS A 59 8.61 14.14 -7.67
N LYS A 60 8.47 15.40 -8.09
CA LYS A 60 9.35 16.48 -7.65
C LYS A 60 9.36 16.67 -6.14
N ALA A 61 8.18 16.65 -5.50
CA ALA A 61 8.05 16.74 -4.04
C ALA A 61 8.69 15.53 -3.35
N TYR A 62 8.48 14.32 -3.87
CA TYR A 62 9.05 13.10 -3.32
C TYR A 62 10.58 13.13 -3.31
N PHE A 63 11.19 13.48 -4.46
CA PHE A 63 12.65 13.60 -4.58
C PHE A 63 13.26 14.73 -3.75
N SER A 64 12.46 15.71 -3.33
CA SER A 64 12.91 16.76 -2.41
C SER A 64 12.98 16.28 -0.96
N ASN A 65 12.26 15.22 -0.62
CA ASN A 65 12.14 14.70 0.74
C ASN A 65 12.91 13.41 0.98
N TYR A 66 13.12 12.60 -0.08
CA TYR A 66 13.72 11.27 0.05
C TYR A 66 14.86 11.08 -0.93
N ASP A 67 15.93 10.45 -0.44
CA ASP A 67 17.07 10.05 -1.27
C ASP A 67 16.74 8.75 -2.02
N ILE A 68 16.33 8.90 -3.27
CA ILE A 68 15.98 7.79 -4.16
C ILE A 68 16.60 8.02 -5.54
N SER A 69 17.13 6.96 -6.12
CA SER A 69 17.65 6.98 -7.48
C SER A 69 16.52 7.08 -8.52
N GLU A 70 16.70 7.85 -9.58
CA GLU A 70 15.80 7.87 -10.75
C GLU A 70 15.48 6.46 -11.28
N LYS A 71 16.45 5.54 -11.21
CA LYS A 71 16.28 4.14 -11.66
C LYS A 71 15.33 3.33 -10.77
N SER A 72 15.06 3.81 -9.57
CA SER A 72 14.14 3.20 -8.60
C SER A 72 12.76 3.87 -8.62
N TRP A 73 12.59 4.95 -9.37
CA TRP A 73 11.31 5.60 -9.58
C TRP A 73 10.59 5.02 -10.81
N HIS A 74 9.27 4.94 -10.74
CA HIS A 74 8.39 4.64 -11.87
C HIS A 74 7.29 5.71 -11.96
N ASP A 75 7.08 6.23 -13.17
CA ASP A 75 6.07 7.26 -13.41
C ASP A 75 4.67 6.64 -13.59
N ASP A 76 4.57 5.47 -14.23
CA ASP A 76 3.31 4.75 -14.38
C ASP A 76 3.45 3.30 -13.90
N VAL A 77 2.56 2.90 -12.99
CA VAL A 77 2.53 1.52 -12.48
C VAL A 77 2.21 0.51 -13.58
N GLN A 78 1.48 0.89 -14.61
CA GLN A 78 1.11 0.02 -15.73
C GLN A 78 2.34 -0.42 -16.54
N ASP A 79 3.32 0.48 -16.69
CA ASP A 79 4.58 0.22 -17.39
C ASP A 79 5.66 -0.37 -16.47
N PHE A 80 5.44 -0.33 -15.16
CA PHE A 80 6.41 -0.77 -14.17
C PHE A 80 6.45 -2.30 -14.04
N SER A 81 7.64 -2.89 -14.14
CA SER A 81 7.87 -4.31 -13.82
C SER A 81 8.70 -4.47 -12.56
N ALA A 82 8.14 -5.15 -11.56
CA ALA A 82 8.79 -5.42 -10.30
C ALA A 82 9.58 -6.74 -10.28
N LYS A 83 9.71 -7.45 -11.41
CA LYS A 83 10.37 -8.76 -11.49
C LYS A 83 11.82 -8.74 -10.98
N LYS A 84 12.58 -7.66 -11.23
CA LYS A 84 13.96 -7.49 -10.75
C LYS A 84 14.07 -7.40 -9.23
N TYR A 85 12.94 -7.10 -8.55
CA TYR A 85 12.85 -6.97 -7.10
C TYR A 85 12.29 -8.22 -6.41
N LYS A 86 12.15 -9.33 -7.14
CA LYS A 86 11.62 -10.60 -6.58
C LYS A 86 12.39 -11.00 -5.33
N TYR A 87 11.67 -11.20 -4.22
CA TYR A 87 12.20 -11.48 -2.88
C TYR A 87 13.12 -10.40 -2.27
N LYS A 88 13.16 -9.21 -2.86
CA LYS A 88 13.98 -8.08 -2.38
C LYS A 88 13.15 -6.99 -1.70
N VAL A 89 11.86 -7.20 -1.53
CA VAL A 89 10.93 -6.29 -0.87
C VAL A 89 10.43 -6.93 0.41
N ASP A 90 10.62 -6.27 1.53
CA ASP A 90 10.09 -6.74 2.81
C ASP A 90 8.68 -6.20 3.03
N LEU A 91 8.45 -4.93 2.70
CA LEU A 91 7.17 -4.24 2.82
C LEU A 91 6.82 -3.55 1.50
N LEU A 92 5.67 -3.92 0.91
CA LEU A 92 5.08 -3.21 -0.21
C LEU A 92 3.86 -2.43 0.27
N VAL A 93 3.78 -1.14 -0.04
CA VAL A 93 2.62 -0.31 0.33
C VAL A 93 2.07 0.39 -0.90
N GLY A 94 0.75 0.53 -0.96
CA GLY A 94 0.11 1.32 -2.00
C GLY A 94 -1.40 1.41 -1.82
N GLY A 95 -2.01 2.38 -2.49
CA GLY A 95 -3.44 2.60 -2.49
C GLY A 95 -3.92 2.98 -3.87
N SER A 96 -4.44 2.02 -4.65
CA SER A 96 -4.94 2.33 -5.99
C SER A 96 -6.18 3.23 -5.92
N PRO A 97 -6.35 4.19 -6.85
CA PRO A 97 -7.57 4.99 -6.94
C PRO A 97 -8.83 4.12 -7.07
N CYS A 98 -9.87 4.45 -6.29
CA CYS A 98 -11.13 3.69 -6.28
C CYS A 98 -11.91 3.77 -7.61
N GLN A 99 -11.67 4.80 -8.41
CA GLN A 99 -12.35 5.04 -9.69
C GLN A 99 -12.13 3.93 -10.73
N SER A 100 -11.06 3.15 -10.60
CA SER A 100 -10.74 2.05 -11.52
C SER A 100 -11.66 0.84 -11.38
N PHE A 101 -12.46 0.72 -10.31
CA PHE A 101 -13.40 -0.40 -10.14
C PHE A 101 -14.73 -0.23 -10.87
N SER A 102 -15.13 1.00 -11.19
CA SER A 102 -16.42 1.28 -11.87
C SER A 102 -16.45 0.83 -13.33
N MET A 103 -15.29 0.62 -13.94
CA MET A 103 -15.15 0.24 -15.35
C MET A 103 -15.00 -1.27 -15.57
N ALA A 104 -14.64 -2.04 -14.55
CA ALA A 104 -14.50 -3.49 -14.62
C ALA A 104 -15.85 -4.17 -14.35
N GLY A 105 -16.77 -4.03 -15.29
CA GLY A 105 -18.09 -4.67 -15.22
C GLY A 105 -18.01 -6.18 -15.37
N LYS A 106 -18.56 -6.85 -14.37
CA LYS A 106 -19.37 -8.08 -14.50
C LYS A 106 -18.75 -9.44 -14.83
N ARG A 107 -17.48 -9.72 -15.06
CA ARG A 107 -17.07 -11.12 -15.25
C ARG A 107 -15.61 -11.41 -14.88
N GLY A 108 -15.43 -12.40 -13.97
CA GLY A 108 -14.36 -13.40 -13.95
C GLY A 108 -12.93 -12.95 -13.70
N GLY A 109 -12.31 -13.45 -12.63
CA GLY A 109 -10.88 -13.71 -12.44
C GLY A 109 -9.83 -12.66 -12.86
N MET A 110 -8.60 -12.89 -12.45
CA MET A 110 -7.43 -12.05 -12.77
C MET A 110 -7.19 -11.81 -14.29
N GLU A 111 -7.78 -12.59 -15.16
CA GLU A 111 -7.54 -12.47 -16.61
C GLU A 111 -8.45 -11.48 -17.32
N ASP A 112 -9.65 -11.19 -16.78
CA ASP A 112 -10.71 -10.44 -17.48
C ASP A 112 -10.76 -8.94 -17.10
N THR A 113 -9.96 -8.52 -16.12
CA THR A 113 -9.96 -7.15 -15.59
C THR A 113 -8.65 -6.43 -15.81
N ARG A 114 -7.90 -6.81 -16.82
CA ARG A 114 -6.71 -6.10 -17.30
C ARG A 114 -7.08 -4.66 -17.63
N GLY A 115 -6.67 -3.73 -16.74
CA GLY A 115 -6.88 -2.30 -16.92
C GLY A 115 -7.32 -1.53 -15.70
N THR A 116 -7.45 -2.16 -14.52
CA THR A 116 -7.64 -1.40 -13.30
C THR A 116 -6.35 -1.34 -12.49
N LEU A 117 -6.05 -0.19 -11.92
CA LEU A 117 -4.84 0.06 -11.12
C LEU A 117 -4.72 -0.87 -9.90
N PHE A 118 -5.84 -1.45 -9.43
CA PHE A 118 -5.82 -2.50 -8.41
C PHE A 118 -5.09 -3.76 -8.91
N TYR A 119 -5.37 -4.17 -10.15
CA TYR A 119 -4.70 -5.36 -10.72
C TYR A 119 -3.23 -5.13 -10.99
N ASP A 120 -2.83 -3.87 -11.25
CA ASP A 120 -1.43 -3.52 -11.32
C ASP A 120 -0.75 -3.64 -9.96
N PHE A 121 -1.43 -3.23 -8.87
CA PHE A 121 -0.95 -3.48 -7.51
C PHE A 121 -0.80 -4.98 -7.24
N ALA A 122 -1.81 -5.79 -7.57
CA ALA A 122 -1.77 -7.25 -7.41
C ALA A 122 -0.68 -7.89 -8.29
N ARG A 123 -0.49 -7.41 -9.52
CA ARG A 123 0.59 -7.84 -10.41
C ARG A 123 1.97 -7.58 -9.81
N VAL A 124 2.17 -6.41 -9.25
CA VAL A 124 3.44 -6.07 -8.57
C VAL A 124 3.68 -6.97 -7.37
N ILE A 125 2.66 -7.28 -6.55
CA ILE A 125 2.78 -8.29 -5.47
C ILE A 125 3.23 -9.63 -6.04
N LYS A 126 2.59 -10.12 -7.10
CA LYS A 126 2.93 -11.39 -7.75
C LYS A 126 4.38 -11.42 -8.27
N GLU A 127 4.84 -10.29 -8.81
CA GLU A 127 6.19 -10.17 -9.39
C GLU A 127 7.27 -10.08 -8.32
N CYS A 128 7.14 -9.19 -7.32
CA CYS A 128 8.19 -8.97 -6.32
C CYS A 128 8.09 -9.88 -5.10
N LYS A 129 6.93 -10.49 -4.82
CA LYS A 129 6.67 -11.38 -3.68
C LYS A 129 7.16 -10.77 -2.37
N PRO A 130 6.60 -9.64 -1.92
CA PRO A 130 6.98 -9.00 -0.67
C PRO A 130 6.65 -9.91 0.51
N LYS A 131 7.34 -9.76 1.64
CA LYS A 131 7.00 -10.49 2.86
C LYS A 131 5.66 -10.05 3.43
N ILE A 132 5.39 -8.75 3.37
CA ILE A 132 4.17 -8.10 3.83
C ILE A 132 3.75 -7.07 2.78
N PHE A 133 2.46 -6.91 2.58
CA PHE A 133 1.95 -5.74 1.87
C PHE A 133 0.89 -5.01 2.71
N ILE A 134 0.73 -3.73 2.45
CA ILE A 134 -0.36 -2.89 2.96
C ILE A 134 -1.05 -2.26 1.76
N PHE A 135 -2.34 -2.55 1.61
CA PHE A 135 -3.20 -1.91 0.61
C PHE A 135 -4.16 -0.95 1.32
N GLU A 136 -4.12 0.33 0.93
CA GLU A 136 -5.00 1.37 1.48
C GLU A 136 -6.07 1.76 0.49
N ASN A 137 -7.29 2.02 0.97
CA ASN A 137 -8.34 2.57 0.13
C ASN A 137 -9.40 3.33 0.95
N VAL A 138 -10.37 3.94 0.28
CA VAL A 138 -11.50 4.58 0.93
C VAL A 138 -12.42 3.54 1.58
N ARG A 139 -13.02 3.88 2.73
CA ARG A 139 -13.97 2.99 3.43
C ARG A 139 -15.11 2.51 2.52
N GLY A 140 -15.54 3.36 1.58
CA GLY A 140 -16.62 3.03 0.64
C GLY A 140 -16.37 1.80 -0.22
N LEU A 141 -15.12 1.35 -0.35
CA LEU A 141 -14.74 0.15 -1.08
C LEU A 141 -15.48 -1.11 -0.56
N LEU A 142 -15.73 -1.19 0.73
CA LEU A 142 -16.42 -2.34 1.35
C LEU A 142 -17.86 -2.49 0.87
N ASN A 143 -18.52 -1.39 0.54
CA ASN A 143 -19.93 -1.38 0.11
C ASN A 143 -20.08 -1.15 -1.41
N HIS A 144 -19.00 -0.93 -2.12
CA HIS A 144 -19.02 -0.71 -3.56
C HIS A 144 -19.57 -1.95 -4.27
N ASP A 145 -20.49 -1.73 -5.21
CA ASP A 145 -21.21 -2.79 -5.93
C ASP A 145 -21.77 -3.87 -4.98
N LYS A 146 -22.48 -3.43 -3.94
CA LYS A 146 -23.09 -4.31 -2.90
C LYS A 146 -22.07 -5.26 -2.24
N GLY A 147 -20.80 -4.87 -2.15
CA GLY A 147 -19.73 -5.67 -1.56
C GLY A 147 -18.99 -6.59 -2.54
N ASN A 148 -19.44 -6.68 -3.78
CA ASN A 148 -18.79 -7.55 -4.78
C ASN A 148 -17.36 -7.13 -5.07
N THR A 149 -17.08 -5.82 -5.13
CA THR A 149 -15.73 -5.31 -5.34
C THR A 149 -14.77 -5.75 -4.24
N TRP A 150 -15.21 -5.64 -2.98
CA TRP A 150 -14.40 -6.09 -1.85
C TRP A 150 -14.13 -7.60 -1.90
N LYS A 151 -15.14 -8.38 -2.24
CA LYS A 151 -14.99 -9.83 -2.39
C LYS A 151 -13.92 -10.17 -3.43
N VAL A 152 -13.96 -9.53 -4.60
CA VAL A 152 -12.95 -9.74 -5.66
C VAL A 152 -11.54 -9.40 -5.16
N ILE A 153 -11.37 -8.24 -4.50
CA ILE A 153 -10.07 -7.83 -3.95
C ILE A 153 -9.55 -8.86 -2.95
N HIS A 154 -10.40 -9.30 -2.04
CA HIS A 154 -10.06 -10.29 -1.02
C HIS A 154 -9.64 -11.62 -1.65
N ASP A 155 -10.40 -12.10 -2.64
CA ASP A 155 -10.13 -13.35 -3.34
C ASP A 155 -8.78 -13.27 -4.09
N VAL A 156 -8.51 -12.17 -4.80
CA VAL A 156 -7.22 -11.94 -5.48
C VAL A 156 -6.04 -12.00 -4.51
N PHE A 157 -6.13 -11.35 -3.35
CA PHE A 157 -5.04 -11.39 -2.37
C PHE A 157 -4.83 -12.80 -1.77
N ASN A 158 -5.91 -13.56 -1.55
CA ASN A 158 -5.80 -14.95 -1.12
C ASN A 158 -5.16 -15.84 -2.20
N GLU A 159 -5.54 -15.66 -3.46
CA GLU A 159 -4.92 -16.38 -4.60
C GLU A 159 -3.42 -16.10 -4.74
N LEU A 160 -2.97 -14.90 -4.32
CA LEU A 160 -1.54 -14.57 -4.25
C LEU A 160 -0.80 -15.24 -3.09
N GLY A 161 -1.53 -15.95 -2.20
CA GLY A 161 -0.97 -16.75 -1.11
C GLY A 161 -0.75 -15.98 0.19
N TYR A 162 -1.46 -14.85 0.40
CA TYR A 162 -1.35 -14.05 1.63
C TYR A 162 -2.54 -14.26 2.57
N SER A 163 -2.26 -14.27 3.86
CA SER A 163 -3.29 -14.15 4.91
C SER A 163 -3.70 -12.69 5.03
N ILE A 164 -5.02 -12.44 4.98
CA ILE A 164 -5.58 -11.09 4.89
C ILE A 164 -6.15 -10.66 6.25
N ASN A 165 -5.70 -9.50 6.71
CA ASN A 165 -6.28 -8.78 7.85
C ASN A 165 -6.77 -7.42 7.38
N THR A 166 -7.92 -6.99 7.87
CA THR A 166 -8.55 -5.74 7.43
C THR A 166 -8.92 -4.88 8.62
N LYS A 167 -8.57 -3.61 8.57
CA LYS A 167 -8.93 -2.63 9.61
C LYS A 167 -9.36 -1.30 8.98
N ILE A 168 -10.42 -0.69 9.53
CA ILE A 168 -10.79 0.70 9.21
C ILE A 168 -10.17 1.58 10.28
N LEU A 169 -9.41 2.59 9.84
CA LEU A 169 -8.79 3.59 10.70
C LEU A 169 -9.32 4.97 10.34
N ASN A 170 -9.52 5.80 11.37
CA ASN A 170 -9.88 7.21 11.19
C ASN A 170 -8.74 8.10 11.69
N SER A 171 -8.30 9.05 10.89
CA SER A 171 -7.18 9.94 11.25
C SER A 171 -7.45 10.75 12.52
N CYS A 172 -8.73 11.04 12.86
CA CYS A 172 -9.11 11.69 14.12
C CYS A 172 -8.63 10.91 15.35
N ASP A 173 -8.65 9.58 15.29
CA ASP A 173 -8.29 8.70 16.40
C ASP A 173 -6.77 8.74 16.69
N TYR A 174 -6.01 9.35 15.78
CA TYR A 174 -4.54 9.49 15.83
C TYR A 174 -4.09 10.95 15.99
N GLY A 175 -4.98 11.83 16.44
CA GLY A 175 -4.66 13.23 16.72
C GLY A 175 -4.60 14.16 15.50
N ILE A 176 -5.09 13.72 14.35
CA ILE A 176 -5.22 14.56 13.15
C ILE A 176 -6.61 15.22 13.14
N PRO A 177 -6.75 16.56 13.06
CA PRO A 177 -8.04 17.25 13.07
C PRO A 177 -8.79 17.11 11.74
N GLN A 178 -8.91 15.88 11.24
CA GLN A 178 -9.61 15.54 10.01
C GLN A 178 -10.29 14.18 10.15
N SER A 179 -11.60 14.11 9.91
CA SER A 179 -12.31 12.84 9.84
C SER A 179 -12.02 12.18 8.48
N ARG A 180 -11.08 11.23 8.46
CA ARG A 180 -10.66 10.52 7.25
C ARG A 180 -10.62 9.02 7.53
N ASN A 181 -11.71 8.35 7.19
CA ASN A 181 -11.80 6.89 7.32
C ASN A 181 -11.15 6.21 6.11
N ARG A 182 -10.25 5.27 6.37
CA ARG A 182 -9.59 4.45 5.35
C ARG A 182 -9.60 2.99 5.76
N ILE A 183 -9.78 2.12 4.78
CA ILE A 183 -9.56 0.69 4.95
C ILE A 183 -8.08 0.40 4.68
N PHE A 184 -7.50 -0.38 5.57
CA PHE A 184 -6.16 -0.95 5.45
C PHE A 184 -6.27 -2.47 5.42
N VAL A 185 -5.60 -3.04 4.45
CA VAL A 185 -5.57 -4.49 4.23
C VAL A 185 -4.14 -4.98 4.32
#